data_547a90872256ddcc5379202671b50217
#
_entry.id   547a90872256ddcc5379202671b50217
#
_cell.length_a   1.000
_cell.length_b   1.000
_cell.length_c   1.000
_cell.angle_alpha   90.00
_cell.angle_beta   90.00
_cell.angle_gamma   90.00
#
_symmetry.space_group_name_H-M   'P 1'
#
loop_
_entity.id
_entity.type
_entity.pdbx_description
1 polymer ?
#
loop_
_entity_poly.entity_id
_entity_poly.type
_entity_poly.pdbx_seq_one_letter_code
_entity_poly.pdbx_strand_id
1 'polypeptide(L)'
;DYDLRIPKIDPFYHHYNDIYQMWVFCPRKEYLTFKEKFSHLTVYPWTTDGVDLTSKEVNKGVAISNIRQLEQVDKLISFGDGANDLEMLQGSDISVCMGNSQYDFLKKAATYVTARIDEDGLSKAIYHLGLLK
;
A
#
# COMPACT_ATOMS: atom_id res chain seq x y z
N ASP A 1 18.44 10.78 -3.87
CA ASP A 1 18.77 11.05 -2.45
C ASP A 1 17.67 11.90 -1.86
N TYR A 2 16.80 11.29 -1.05
CA TYR A 2 15.88 12.05 -0.24
C TYR A 2 16.68 12.59 0.94
N ASP A 3 16.80 13.91 1.05
CA ASP A 3 17.40 14.58 2.23
C ASP A 3 16.43 14.43 3.42
N LEU A 4 16.29 13.20 3.89
CA LEU A 4 15.48 12.87 5.06
C LEU A 4 16.30 13.24 6.28
N ARG A 5 15.87 14.29 6.98
CA ARG A 5 16.42 14.58 8.31
C ARG A 5 16.20 13.37 9.21
N ILE A 6 17.29 12.83 9.74
CA ILE A 6 17.21 11.74 10.72
C ILE A 6 16.41 12.26 11.92
N PRO A 7 15.28 11.65 12.28
CA PRO A 7 14.50 12.08 13.42
C PRO A 7 15.29 11.86 14.70
N LYS A 8 14.98 12.68 15.73
CA LYS A 8 15.57 12.48 17.04
C LYS A 8 15.12 11.11 17.58
N ILE A 9 16.09 10.33 18.06
CA ILE A 9 15.80 9.05 18.70
C ILE A 9 15.09 9.32 20.04
N ASP A 10 13.91 8.77 20.19
CA ASP A 10 13.13 8.80 21.41
C ASP A 10 12.58 7.39 21.71
N PRO A 11 13.21 6.62 22.61
CA PRO A 11 12.80 5.26 22.91
C PRO A 11 11.44 5.19 23.63
N PHE A 12 10.94 6.31 24.13
CA PHE A 12 9.68 6.41 24.88
C PHE A 12 8.56 7.09 24.07
N TYR A 13 8.80 7.43 22.80
CA TYR A 13 7.83 8.11 21.94
C TYR A 13 6.44 7.47 21.99
N HIS A 14 6.38 6.15 22.00
CA HIS A 14 5.16 5.34 22.03
C HIS A 14 4.39 5.39 23.36
N HIS A 15 4.97 5.96 24.43
CA HIS A 15 4.30 6.10 25.73
C HIS A 15 3.35 7.32 25.77
N TYR A 16 3.56 8.29 24.87
CA TYR A 16 2.80 9.54 24.86
C TYR A 16 2.35 10.00 23.46
N ASN A 17 2.56 9.14 22.45
CA ASN A 17 2.07 9.38 21.10
C ASN A 17 1.43 8.12 20.52
N ASP A 18 0.39 8.31 19.71
CA ASP A 18 -0.18 7.23 18.91
C ASP A 18 0.80 6.82 17.83
N ILE A 19 0.90 5.50 17.62
CA ILE A 19 1.71 4.91 16.56
C ILE A 19 0.78 4.36 15.48
N TYR A 20 0.74 5.00 14.33
CA TYR A 20 -0.11 4.60 13.21
C TYR A 20 0.55 3.57 12.29
N GLN A 21 1.88 3.65 12.15
CA GLN A 21 2.69 2.75 11.32
C GLN A 21 4.11 2.71 11.86
N MET A 22 4.75 1.56 11.73
CA MET A 22 6.16 1.38 12.04
C MET A 22 6.90 0.83 10.81
N TRP A 23 8.10 1.34 10.58
CA TRP A 23 9.04 0.78 9.63
C TRP A 23 10.10 -0.01 10.37
N VAL A 24 10.25 -1.26 10.02
CA VAL A 24 11.27 -2.13 10.60
C VAL A 24 12.26 -2.55 9.52
N PHE A 25 13.49 -2.10 9.67
CA PHE A 25 14.58 -2.50 8.78
C PHE A 25 15.12 -3.84 9.25
N CYS A 26 14.89 -4.89 8.49
CA CYS A 26 15.32 -6.25 8.79
C CYS A 26 15.61 -7.03 7.51
N PRO A 27 16.54 -7.99 7.54
CA PRO A 27 16.77 -8.87 6.41
C PRO A 27 15.49 -9.61 6.01
N ARG A 28 15.25 -9.78 4.71
CA ARG A 28 14.04 -10.42 4.18
C ARG A 28 13.78 -11.82 4.76
N LYS A 29 14.82 -12.55 5.13
CA LYS A 29 14.72 -13.87 5.78
C LYS A 29 14.01 -13.83 7.14
N GLU A 30 13.97 -12.66 7.79
CA GLU A 30 13.34 -12.48 9.10
C GLU A 30 11.86 -12.15 9.03
N TYR A 31 11.32 -11.92 7.83
CA TYR A 31 9.92 -11.57 7.63
C TYR A 31 8.93 -12.52 8.31
N LEU A 32 9.13 -13.83 8.17
CA LEU A 32 8.24 -14.83 8.78
C LEU A 32 8.27 -14.75 10.30
N THR A 33 9.45 -14.56 10.88
CA THR A 33 9.61 -14.37 12.33
C THR A 33 8.86 -13.14 12.82
N PHE A 34 8.92 -12.02 12.08
CA PHE A 34 8.16 -10.81 12.40
C PHE A 34 6.66 -11.06 12.30
N LYS A 35 6.20 -11.72 11.25
CA LYS A 35 4.79 -12.05 11.05
C LYS A 35 4.22 -12.90 12.17
N GLU A 36 4.98 -13.88 12.66
CA GLU A 36 4.58 -14.71 13.79
C GLU A 36 4.57 -13.95 15.11
N LYS A 37 5.67 -13.23 15.38
CA LYS A 37 5.85 -12.45 16.62
C LYS A 37 4.82 -11.33 16.77
N PHE A 38 4.46 -10.69 15.68
CA PHE A 38 3.49 -9.58 15.63
C PHE A 38 2.18 -9.99 14.96
N SER A 39 1.68 -11.18 15.31
CA SER A 39 0.45 -11.74 14.72
C SER A 39 -0.81 -10.89 14.92
N HIS A 40 -0.80 -9.95 15.86
CA HIS A 40 -1.84 -8.95 16.10
C HIS A 40 -1.75 -7.74 15.15
N LEU A 41 -0.65 -7.58 14.42
CA LEU A 41 -0.44 -6.55 13.41
C LEU A 41 -0.51 -7.12 11.99
N THR A 42 -0.69 -6.25 11.03
CA THR A 42 -0.45 -6.55 9.62
C THR A 42 0.99 -6.23 9.27
N VAL A 43 1.65 -7.15 8.60
CA VAL A 43 3.06 -7.06 8.21
C VAL A 43 3.14 -7.07 6.68
N TYR A 44 3.57 -5.97 6.09
CA TYR A 44 3.79 -5.86 4.65
C TYR A 44 5.29 -5.85 4.34
N PRO A 45 5.81 -6.86 3.63
CA PRO A 45 7.23 -6.90 3.28
C PRO A 45 7.53 -5.88 2.18
N TRP A 46 8.70 -5.27 2.26
CA TRP A 46 9.24 -4.46 1.17
C TRP A 46 9.90 -5.33 0.10
N THR A 47 10.18 -4.75 -1.04
CA THR A 47 10.97 -5.38 -2.09
C THR A 47 12.45 -5.50 -1.71
N THR A 48 12.89 -4.66 -0.78
CA THR A 48 14.22 -4.65 -0.15
C THR A 48 14.14 -5.18 1.29
N ASP A 49 15.18 -4.96 2.08
CA ASP A 49 15.22 -5.37 3.49
C ASP A 49 14.38 -4.43 4.36
N GLY A 50 13.24 -4.90 4.77
CA GLY A 50 12.33 -4.19 5.66
C GLY A 50 10.88 -4.60 5.55
N VAL A 51 10.09 -4.17 6.52
CA VAL A 51 8.64 -4.39 6.59
C VAL A 51 7.93 -3.16 7.14
N ASP A 52 6.71 -2.95 6.68
CA ASP A 52 5.72 -2.09 7.34
C ASP A 52 4.91 -2.90 8.33
N LEU A 53 4.73 -2.34 9.53
CA LEU A 53 3.81 -2.86 10.55
C LEU A 53 2.68 -1.86 10.76
N THR A 54 1.44 -2.31 10.63
CA THR A 54 0.24 -1.50 10.87
C THR A 54 -0.76 -2.27 11.74
N SER A 55 -1.72 -1.57 12.34
CA SER A 55 -2.87 -2.25 12.93
C SER A 55 -3.62 -3.05 11.86
N LYS A 56 -4.20 -4.19 12.24
CA LYS A 56 -5.06 -4.99 11.35
C LYS A 56 -6.30 -4.22 10.87
N GLU A 57 -6.74 -3.27 11.66
CA GLU A 57 -7.90 -2.44 11.36
C GLU A 57 -7.57 -1.25 10.45
N VAL A 58 -6.28 -1.03 10.19
CA VAL A 58 -5.80 0.10 9.38
C VAL A 58 -5.09 -0.42 8.15
N ASN A 59 -5.77 -0.37 7.01
CA ASN A 59 -5.20 -0.64 5.71
C ASN A 59 -5.83 0.27 4.65
N LYS A 60 -5.27 0.32 3.47
CA LYS A 60 -5.74 1.20 2.40
C LYS A 60 -7.17 0.86 1.95
N GLY A 61 -7.58 -0.40 2.03
CA GLY A 61 -8.96 -0.83 1.71
C GLY A 61 -9.99 -0.29 2.70
N VAL A 62 -9.70 -0.36 3.99
CA VAL A 62 -10.56 0.25 5.03
C VAL A 62 -10.62 1.77 4.84
N ALA A 63 -9.49 2.42 4.60
CA ALA A 63 -9.43 3.87 4.42
C ALA A 63 -10.30 4.33 3.25
N ILE A 64 -10.21 3.69 2.08
CA ILE A 64 -11.02 4.08 0.92
C ILE A 64 -12.50 3.74 1.09
N SER A 65 -12.83 2.65 1.80
CA SER A 65 -14.22 2.31 2.13
C SER A 65 -14.87 3.40 2.99
N ASN A 66 -14.13 3.90 3.99
CA ASN A 66 -14.57 5.01 4.82
C ASN A 66 -14.74 6.31 4.01
N ILE A 67 -13.78 6.64 3.14
CA ILE A 67 -13.88 7.81 2.25
C ILE A 67 -15.09 7.68 1.34
N ARG A 68 -15.31 6.49 0.74
CA ARG A 68 -16.47 6.25 -0.13
C ARG A 68 -17.79 6.53 0.59
N GLN A 69 -17.92 6.14 1.85
CA GLN A 69 -19.12 6.39 2.65
C GLN A 69 -19.25 7.86 3.02
N LEU A 70 -18.17 8.51 3.46
CA LEU A 70 -18.19 9.92 3.88
C LEU A 70 -18.48 10.86 2.70
N GLU A 71 -17.87 10.63 1.56
CA GLU A 71 -18.00 11.46 0.37
C GLU A 71 -19.15 11.02 -0.55
N GLN A 72 -19.85 9.95 -0.22
CA GLN A 72 -20.97 9.38 -1.01
C GLN A 72 -20.59 9.14 -2.47
N VAL A 73 -19.41 8.58 -2.70
CA VAL A 73 -18.83 8.36 -4.04
C VAL A 73 -19.48 7.15 -4.70
N ASP A 74 -20.10 7.35 -5.87
CA ASP A 74 -20.75 6.27 -6.62
C ASP A 74 -19.76 5.28 -7.22
N LYS A 75 -18.61 5.78 -7.68
CA LYS A 75 -17.60 4.96 -8.37
C LYS A 75 -16.21 5.25 -7.84
N LEU A 76 -15.51 4.18 -7.46
CA LEU A 76 -14.16 4.23 -6.94
C LEU A 76 -13.19 3.57 -7.93
N ILE A 77 -12.16 4.30 -8.30
CA ILE A 77 -11.06 3.81 -9.16
C ILE A 77 -9.78 3.92 -8.36
N SER A 78 -9.04 2.83 -8.25
CA SER A 78 -7.77 2.80 -7.53
C SER A 78 -6.60 2.35 -8.38
N PHE A 79 -5.42 2.85 -8.02
CA PHE A 79 -4.14 2.50 -8.64
C PHE A 79 -3.19 2.03 -7.55
N GLY A 80 -2.46 0.95 -7.82
CA GLY A 80 -1.54 0.39 -6.85
C GLY A 80 -0.41 -0.42 -7.48
N ASP A 81 0.68 -0.61 -6.74
CA ASP A 81 1.83 -1.42 -7.17
C ASP A 81 2.46 -2.21 -6.02
N GLY A 82 2.15 -1.88 -4.76
CA GLY A 82 2.70 -2.46 -3.55
C GLY A 82 1.81 -3.56 -2.94
N ALA A 83 2.39 -4.40 -2.10
CA ALA A 83 1.66 -5.46 -1.39
C ALA A 83 0.51 -4.90 -0.52
N ASN A 84 0.69 -3.71 0.04
CA ASN A 84 -0.28 -3.00 0.88
C ASN A 84 -1.43 -2.35 0.10
N ASP A 85 -1.45 -2.49 -1.23
CA ASP A 85 -2.53 -1.98 -2.08
C ASP A 85 -3.61 -3.04 -2.36
N LEU A 86 -3.39 -4.30 -1.95
CA LEU A 86 -4.28 -5.40 -2.30
C LEU A 86 -5.73 -5.14 -1.91
N GLU A 87 -5.96 -4.81 -0.65
CA GLU A 87 -7.31 -4.58 -0.10
C GLU A 87 -7.96 -3.36 -0.76
N MET A 88 -7.19 -2.33 -1.09
CA MET A 88 -7.65 -1.17 -1.84
C MET A 88 -8.11 -1.55 -3.24
N LEU A 89 -7.29 -2.31 -3.98
CA LEU A 89 -7.65 -2.76 -5.34
C LEU A 89 -8.88 -3.66 -5.33
N GLN A 90 -8.99 -4.57 -4.36
CA GLN A 90 -10.14 -5.46 -4.21
C GLN A 90 -11.44 -4.73 -3.83
N GLY A 91 -11.34 -3.64 -3.07
CA GLY A 91 -12.47 -2.82 -2.63
C GLY A 91 -12.94 -1.77 -3.64
N SER A 92 -12.29 -1.68 -4.81
CA SER A 92 -12.59 -0.67 -5.83
C SER A 92 -13.45 -1.22 -6.95
N ASP A 93 -14.30 -0.37 -7.56
CA ASP A 93 -15.13 -0.75 -8.73
C ASP A 93 -14.25 -0.98 -9.99
N ILE A 94 -13.19 -0.21 -10.12
CA ILE A 94 -12.13 -0.41 -11.11
C ILE A 94 -10.79 -0.31 -10.39
N SER A 95 -9.97 -1.32 -10.56
CA SER A 95 -8.64 -1.35 -9.97
C SER A 95 -7.55 -1.53 -11.03
N VAL A 96 -6.51 -0.72 -10.92
CA VAL A 96 -5.39 -0.71 -11.86
C VAL A 96 -4.11 -1.08 -11.13
N CYS A 97 -3.48 -2.17 -11.54
CA CYS A 97 -2.15 -2.52 -11.08
C CYS A 97 -1.10 -1.94 -12.03
N MET A 98 -0.08 -1.28 -11.48
CA MET A 98 1.04 -0.78 -12.26
C MET A 98 1.90 -1.93 -12.78
N GLY A 99 2.39 -1.83 -14.02
CA GLY A 99 3.20 -2.85 -14.68
C GLY A 99 4.52 -3.17 -14.00
N ASN A 100 5.08 -2.20 -13.24
CA ASN A 100 6.29 -2.37 -12.43
C ASN A 100 6.05 -3.13 -11.11
N SER A 101 4.80 -3.44 -10.76
CA SER A 101 4.54 -4.25 -9.56
C SER A 101 5.26 -5.59 -9.61
N GLN A 102 5.92 -5.96 -8.51
CA GLN A 102 6.61 -7.24 -8.36
C GLN A 102 5.70 -8.33 -7.79
N TYR A 103 4.43 -8.01 -7.53
CA TYR A 103 3.48 -8.89 -6.86
C TYR A 103 2.45 -9.45 -7.86
N ASP A 104 2.64 -10.71 -8.27
CA ASP A 104 1.71 -11.39 -9.20
C ASP A 104 0.29 -11.48 -8.65
N PHE A 105 0.13 -11.63 -7.34
CA PHE A 105 -1.19 -11.66 -6.72
C PHE A 105 -1.93 -10.33 -6.90
N LEU A 106 -1.20 -9.20 -6.89
CA LEU A 106 -1.78 -7.88 -7.09
C LEU A 106 -2.24 -7.69 -8.54
N LYS A 107 -1.42 -8.12 -9.52
CA LYS A 107 -1.79 -8.11 -10.93
C LYS A 107 -3.03 -8.95 -11.22
N LYS A 108 -3.18 -10.09 -10.52
CA LYS A 108 -4.35 -10.98 -10.66
C LYS A 108 -5.61 -10.40 -10.00
N ALA A 109 -5.46 -9.61 -8.94
CA ALA A 109 -6.57 -9.00 -8.23
C ALA A 109 -7.11 -7.74 -8.94
N ALA A 110 -6.29 -7.08 -9.76
CA ALA A 110 -6.66 -5.87 -10.46
C ALA A 110 -7.56 -6.14 -11.67
N THR A 111 -8.49 -5.21 -11.95
CA THR A 111 -9.34 -5.22 -13.16
C THR A 111 -8.49 -5.00 -14.42
N TYR A 112 -7.44 -4.20 -14.32
CA TYR A 112 -6.56 -3.84 -15.42
C TYR A 112 -5.11 -3.73 -14.96
N VAL A 113 -4.17 -4.24 -15.75
CA VAL A 113 -2.74 -4.05 -15.54
C VAL A 113 -2.23 -3.10 -16.61
N THR A 114 -1.74 -1.95 -16.18
CA THR A 114 -1.20 -0.92 -17.08
C THR A 114 0.29 -1.11 -17.34
N ALA A 115 0.90 -0.22 -18.12
CA ALA A 115 2.34 -0.17 -18.34
C ALA A 115 3.08 0.22 -17.04
N ARG A 116 4.40 0.17 -17.07
CA ARG A 116 5.26 0.59 -15.96
C ARG A 116 5.13 2.10 -15.72
N ILE A 117 5.49 2.54 -14.51
CA ILE A 117 5.47 3.98 -14.17
C ILE A 117 6.43 4.79 -15.05
N ASP A 118 7.58 4.23 -15.37
CA ASP A 118 8.60 4.82 -16.26
C ASP A 118 8.25 4.74 -17.76
N GLU A 119 7.10 4.14 -18.08
CA GLU A 119 6.51 4.03 -19.43
C GLU A 119 5.17 4.76 -19.52
N ASP A 120 4.95 5.77 -18.72
CA ASP A 120 3.68 6.54 -18.63
C ASP A 120 2.45 5.69 -18.26
N GLY A 121 2.64 4.63 -17.48
CA GLY A 121 1.60 3.68 -17.12
C GLY A 121 0.36 4.32 -16.51
N LEU A 122 0.54 5.29 -15.63
CA LEU A 122 -0.58 6.01 -15.00
C LEU A 122 -1.40 6.76 -16.06
N SER A 123 -0.77 7.56 -16.91
CA SER A 123 -1.42 8.31 -17.97
C SER A 123 -2.15 7.39 -18.94
N LYS A 124 -1.47 6.30 -19.37
CA LYS A 124 -2.08 5.29 -20.27
C LYS A 124 -3.34 4.67 -19.68
N ALA A 125 -3.35 4.36 -18.38
CA ALA A 125 -4.53 3.82 -17.72
C ALA A 125 -5.66 4.84 -17.64
N ILE A 126 -5.36 6.09 -17.32
CA ILE A 126 -6.36 7.17 -17.25
C ILE A 126 -7.03 7.38 -18.62
N TYR A 127 -6.25 7.39 -19.71
CA TYR A 127 -6.80 7.46 -21.07
C TYR A 127 -7.58 6.22 -21.46
N HIS A 128 -7.07 5.01 -21.15
CA HIS A 128 -7.76 3.73 -21.42
C HIS A 128 -9.13 3.67 -20.74
N LEU A 129 -9.23 4.19 -19.53
CA LEU A 129 -10.48 4.24 -18.75
C LEU A 129 -11.40 5.40 -19.15
N GLY A 130 -10.98 6.27 -20.07
CA GLY A 130 -11.78 7.40 -20.53
C GLY A 130 -11.99 8.48 -19.46
N LEU A 131 -11.08 8.59 -18.49
CA LEU A 131 -11.17 9.55 -17.39
C LEU A 131 -10.70 10.95 -17.80
N LEU A 132 -9.92 11.06 -18.86
CA LEU A 132 -9.52 12.30 -19.51
C LEU A 132 -9.88 12.23 -20.99
N LYS A 133 -10.34 13.36 -21.52
CA LYS A 133 -10.60 13.56 -22.93
C LYS A 133 -9.41 14.21 -23.62
#